data_1bb91e1415c0a0bb40d7cf550417de3f
#
_entry.id   1bb91e1415c0a0bb40d7cf550417de3f
#
_cell.length_a   1.000
_cell.length_b   1.000
_cell.length_c   1.000
_cell.angle_alpha   90.00
_cell.angle_beta   90.00
_cell.angle_gamma   90.00
#
_symmetry.space_group_name_H-M   'P 1'
#
loop_
_entity.id
_entity.type
_entity.pdbx_description
1 polymer ?
#
loop_
_entity_poly.entity_id
_entity_poly.type
_entity_poly.pdbx_seq_one_letter_code
_entity_poly.pdbx_strand_id
1 'polypeptide(L)'
;MDVAKTFAELSHARRLHVGAIVVKDDRIISIGYNGMPAGWDNNCEDKDYMSGDAGGWLNPDEIYERWPFEETVVVANDNESFETSMRYRLKTKPEVLHAESNAIAKLAKSNDSGNGADIFITHAPCIECAKLIYQSGISRVYYGENYRDDAGVEFLKKSGVEIEKLDT
;
A
#
# COMPACT_ATOMS: atom_id res chain seq x y z
N MET A 1 6.75 5.17 16.06
CA MET A 1 6.56 5.41 14.60
C MET A 1 7.85 5.22 13.79
N ASP A 2 9.02 5.69 14.23
CA ASP A 2 10.28 5.63 13.47
C ASP A 2 10.68 4.21 13.04
N VAL A 3 10.47 3.23 13.91
CA VAL A 3 10.71 1.81 13.55
C VAL A 3 9.79 1.36 12.40
N ALA A 4 8.52 1.77 12.38
CA ALA A 4 7.61 1.45 11.28
C ALA A 4 8.07 2.13 9.97
N LYS A 5 8.58 3.36 10.03
CA LYS A 5 9.18 4.05 8.88
C LYS A 5 10.42 3.32 8.36
N THR A 6 11.30 2.85 9.25
CA THR A 6 12.46 2.05 8.87
C THR A 6 12.07 0.78 8.11
N PHE A 7 11.01 0.10 8.56
CA PHE A 7 10.52 -1.07 7.83
C PHE A 7 9.83 -0.73 6.50
N ALA A 8 9.24 0.46 6.37
CA ALA A 8 8.71 0.93 5.10
C ALA A 8 9.77 1.02 4.00
N GLU A 9 11.03 1.33 4.36
CA GLU A 9 12.17 1.41 3.42
C GLU A 9 12.49 0.06 2.74
N LEU A 10 12.03 -1.06 3.30
CA LEU A 10 12.19 -2.39 2.71
C LEU A 10 11.17 -2.68 1.60
N SER A 11 10.19 -1.80 1.41
CA SER A 11 9.20 -1.94 0.34
C SER A 11 9.84 -1.74 -1.04
N HIS A 12 9.48 -2.60 -1.99
CA HIS A 12 9.87 -2.45 -3.39
C HIS A 12 8.80 -1.72 -4.23
N ALA A 13 7.71 -1.30 -3.62
CA ALA A 13 6.68 -0.52 -4.29
C ALA A 13 7.23 0.86 -4.72
N ARG A 14 6.94 1.25 -5.96
CA ARG A 14 7.39 2.54 -6.51
C ARG A 14 6.44 3.69 -6.19
N ARG A 15 5.20 3.38 -5.80
CA ARG A 15 4.16 4.39 -5.56
C ARG A 15 4.15 4.89 -4.13
N LEU A 16 4.26 4.00 -3.17
CA LEU A 16 4.19 4.33 -1.76
C LEU A 16 4.85 3.24 -0.93
N HIS A 17 5.72 3.64 -0.01
CA HIS A 17 6.32 2.76 0.97
C HIS A 17 5.53 2.83 2.27
N VAL A 18 4.96 1.72 2.69
CA VAL A 18 4.21 1.61 3.94
C VAL A 18 4.84 0.56 4.84
N GLY A 19 5.01 0.90 6.11
CA GLY A 19 5.51 0.01 7.15
C GLY A 19 4.52 -0.11 8.30
N ALA A 20 4.49 -1.29 8.92
CA ALA A 20 3.69 -1.59 10.08
C ALA A 20 4.49 -2.40 11.09
N ILE A 21 4.32 -2.13 12.38
CA ILE A 21 4.83 -2.96 13.47
C ILE A 21 3.69 -3.26 14.45
N VAL A 22 3.67 -4.50 14.94
CA VAL A 22 2.76 -4.91 16.01
C VAL A 22 3.56 -5.04 17.30
N VAL A 23 3.11 -4.36 18.35
CA VAL A 23 3.80 -4.27 19.64
C VAL A 23 2.90 -4.83 20.73
N LYS A 24 3.46 -5.64 21.60
CA LYS A 24 2.78 -6.17 22.78
C LYS A 24 3.78 -6.37 23.90
N ASP A 25 3.40 -5.99 25.13
CA ASP A 25 4.24 -6.11 26.31
C ASP A 25 5.66 -5.53 26.08
N ASP A 26 5.72 -4.30 25.56
CA ASP A 26 6.94 -3.56 25.20
C ASP A 26 7.87 -4.28 24.20
N ARG A 27 7.37 -5.26 23.44
CA ARG A 27 8.10 -6.00 22.41
C ARG A 27 7.45 -5.86 21.06
N ILE A 28 8.24 -5.71 20.01
CA ILE A 28 7.77 -5.87 18.64
C ILE A 28 7.58 -7.38 18.40
N ILE A 29 6.34 -7.79 18.18
CA ILE A 29 5.97 -9.19 17.94
C ILE A 29 5.74 -9.49 16.46
N SER A 30 5.55 -8.47 15.64
CA SER A 30 5.48 -8.62 14.18
C SER A 30 5.85 -7.33 13.46
N ILE A 31 6.30 -7.48 12.23
CA ILE A 31 6.60 -6.39 11.31
C ILE A 31 5.98 -6.67 9.94
N GLY A 32 5.59 -5.62 9.24
CA GLY A 32 5.13 -5.70 7.86
C GLY A 32 5.57 -4.48 7.07
N TYR A 33 5.71 -4.66 5.78
CA TYR A 33 5.82 -3.60 4.79
C TYR A 33 5.07 -4.04 3.54
N ASN A 34 4.62 -3.09 2.74
CA ASN A 34 3.89 -3.43 1.53
C ASN A 34 4.82 -4.01 0.46
N GLY A 35 4.34 -5.02 -0.26
CA GLY A 35 5.15 -5.71 -1.27
C GLY A 35 4.51 -6.99 -1.76
N MET A 36 5.15 -7.63 -2.73
CA MET A 36 4.72 -8.91 -3.27
C MET A 36 4.86 -10.03 -2.23
N PRO A 37 4.08 -11.12 -2.35
CA PRO A 37 4.23 -12.29 -1.49
C PRO A 37 5.65 -12.87 -1.55
N ALA A 38 6.09 -13.48 -0.45
CA ALA A 38 7.42 -14.08 -0.36
C ALA A 38 7.66 -15.11 -1.47
N GLY A 39 8.77 -14.98 -2.18
CA GLY A 39 9.14 -15.87 -3.29
C GLY A 39 8.61 -15.44 -4.66
N TRP A 40 7.83 -14.37 -4.72
CA TRP A 40 7.38 -13.76 -5.97
C TRP A 40 8.38 -12.71 -6.47
N ASP A 41 8.25 -12.31 -7.76
CA ASP A 41 8.94 -11.13 -8.28
C ASP A 41 8.51 -9.88 -7.49
N ASN A 42 9.48 -9.03 -7.18
CA ASN A 42 9.28 -7.79 -6.41
C ASN A 42 8.64 -6.64 -7.20
N ASN A 43 8.18 -6.85 -8.43
CA ASN A 43 7.50 -5.83 -9.21
C ASN A 43 6.07 -5.61 -8.73
N CYS A 44 5.88 -4.59 -7.90
CA CYS A 44 4.60 -4.28 -7.24
C CYS A 44 3.57 -3.58 -8.14
N GLU A 45 3.97 -3.05 -9.29
CA GLU A 45 3.11 -2.24 -10.16
C GLU A 45 3.19 -2.65 -11.62
N ASP A 46 2.04 -2.59 -12.27
CA ASP A 46 1.92 -2.61 -13.72
C ASP A 46 1.91 -1.18 -14.28
N LYS A 47 2.28 -1.06 -15.56
CA LYS A 47 2.12 0.18 -16.31
C LYS A 47 0.71 0.21 -16.91
N ASP A 48 -0.06 1.23 -16.53
CA ASP A 48 -1.40 1.50 -17.05
C ASP A 48 -1.26 2.63 -18.08
N TYR A 49 -1.17 2.27 -19.36
CA TYR A 49 -0.95 3.21 -20.44
C TYR A 49 -2.21 4.03 -20.75
N MET A 50 -1.99 5.27 -21.15
CA MET A 50 -3.06 6.13 -21.62
C MET A 50 -3.65 5.53 -22.91
N SER A 51 -4.96 5.26 -22.92
CA SER A 51 -5.65 4.86 -24.16
C SER A 51 -5.80 6.06 -25.10
N GLY A 52 -5.76 5.80 -26.41
CA GLY A 52 -5.88 6.84 -27.44
C GLY A 52 -7.12 7.74 -27.30
N ASP A 53 -8.23 7.18 -26.80
CA ASP A 53 -9.49 7.91 -26.59
C ASP A 53 -9.45 8.84 -25.37
N ALA A 54 -8.60 8.58 -24.38
CA ALA A 54 -8.50 9.40 -23.16
C ALA A 54 -7.88 10.78 -23.41
N GLY A 55 -7.02 10.93 -24.42
CA GLY A 55 -6.35 12.19 -24.74
C GLY A 55 -7.24 13.23 -25.44
N GLY A 56 -8.39 12.81 -26.01
CA GLY A 56 -9.25 13.71 -26.82
C GLY A 56 -10.07 14.73 -26.01
N TRP A 57 -10.18 14.58 -24.68
CA TRP A 57 -11.05 15.36 -23.81
C TRP A 57 -10.31 16.07 -22.66
N LEU A 58 -9.04 15.76 -22.47
CA LEU A 58 -8.22 16.32 -21.38
C LEU A 58 -7.24 17.35 -21.92
N ASN A 59 -7.00 18.40 -21.12
CA ASN A 59 -5.93 19.34 -21.44
C ASN A 59 -4.54 18.72 -21.11
N PRO A 60 -3.44 19.30 -21.63
CA PRO A 60 -2.10 18.75 -21.41
C PRO A 60 -1.73 18.58 -19.93
N ASP A 61 -2.09 19.52 -19.06
CA ASP A 61 -1.75 19.47 -17.63
C ASP A 61 -2.46 18.30 -16.94
N GLU A 62 -3.74 18.08 -17.24
CA GLU A 62 -4.52 16.93 -16.74
C GLU A 62 -3.94 15.60 -17.22
N ILE A 63 -3.42 15.54 -18.46
CA ILE A 63 -2.74 14.35 -18.98
C ILE A 63 -1.46 14.07 -18.19
N TYR A 64 -0.62 15.11 -17.96
CA TYR A 64 0.61 14.97 -17.19
C TYR A 64 0.37 14.57 -15.74
N GLU A 65 -0.66 15.11 -15.11
CA GLU A 65 -1.03 14.74 -13.74
C GLU A 65 -1.52 13.28 -13.65
N ARG A 66 -2.30 12.85 -14.61
CA ARG A 66 -2.94 11.52 -14.60
C ARG A 66 -2.00 10.40 -15.06
N TRP A 67 -1.13 10.67 -16.05
CA TRP A 67 -0.10 9.75 -16.57
C TRP A 67 1.28 10.43 -16.56
N PRO A 68 1.91 10.49 -15.38
CA PRO A 68 3.14 11.28 -15.19
C PRO A 68 4.38 10.69 -15.86
N PHE A 69 4.35 9.41 -16.22
CA PHE A 69 5.49 8.72 -16.80
C PHE A 69 5.35 8.61 -18.32
N GLU A 70 6.48 8.54 -19.00
CA GLU A 70 6.57 8.40 -20.45
C GLU A 70 7.68 7.43 -20.82
N GLU A 71 7.44 6.59 -21.83
CA GLU A 71 8.47 5.74 -22.40
C GLU A 71 8.22 5.49 -23.89
N THR A 72 9.29 5.15 -24.61
CA THR A 72 9.21 4.71 -26.02
C THR A 72 8.86 3.24 -26.06
N VAL A 73 7.80 2.91 -26.78
CA VAL A 73 7.36 1.53 -27.04
C VAL A 73 7.42 1.23 -28.53
N VAL A 74 7.72 -0.02 -28.86
CA VAL A 74 7.65 -0.51 -30.23
C VAL A 74 6.26 -1.09 -30.46
N VAL A 75 5.52 -0.48 -31.37
CA VAL A 75 4.21 -0.98 -31.81
C VAL A 75 4.43 -1.71 -33.13
N ALA A 76 4.07 -2.99 -33.18
CA ALA A 76 4.14 -3.81 -34.38
C ALA A 76 2.73 -4.17 -34.85
N ASN A 77 2.52 -4.09 -36.18
CA ASN A 77 1.38 -4.67 -36.86
C ASN A 77 1.91 -5.67 -37.90
N ASP A 78 1.03 -6.35 -38.64
CA ASP A 78 1.40 -7.47 -39.55
C ASP A 78 2.45 -7.12 -40.60
N ASN A 79 2.72 -5.86 -40.88
CA ASN A 79 3.60 -5.43 -41.96
C ASN A 79 4.72 -4.47 -41.52
N GLU A 80 4.58 -3.78 -40.41
CA GLU A 80 5.51 -2.72 -39.99
C GLU A 80 5.65 -2.65 -38.46
N SER A 81 6.81 -2.22 -37.99
CA SER A 81 7.03 -1.84 -36.60
C SER A 81 7.53 -0.41 -36.58
N PHE A 82 7.02 0.37 -35.64
CA PHE A 82 7.45 1.75 -35.42
C PHE A 82 7.55 2.06 -33.90
N GLU A 83 8.45 2.96 -33.58
CA GLU A 83 8.59 3.46 -32.20
C GLU A 83 7.62 4.62 -32.00
N THR A 84 6.95 4.61 -30.85
CA THR A 84 6.09 5.70 -30.42
C THR A 84 6.25 5.97 -28.94
N SER A 85 6.07 7.23 -28.52
CA SER A 85 6.05 7.58 -27.12
C SER A 85 4.67 7.36 -26.53
N MET A 86 4.60 6.66 -25.42
CA MET A 86 3.36 6.41 -24.69
C MET A 86 3.47 6.85 -23.23
N ARG A 87 2.44 7.53 -22.74
CA ARG A 87 2.33 7.90 -21.33
C ARG A 87 1.66 6.80 -20.54
N TYR A 88 2.11 6.63 -19.30
CA TYR A 88 1.55 5.65 -18.37
C TYR A 88 1.53 6.16 -16.93
N ARG A 89 0.71 5.50 -16.13
CA ARG A 89 0.76 5.60 -14.66
C ARG A 89 1.06 4.23 -14.06
N LEU A 90 1.55 4.22 -12.84
CA LEU A 90 1.75 2.98 -12.09
C LEU A 90 0.43 2.57 -11.42
N LYS A 91 0.03 1.33 -11.62
CA LYS A 91 -1.12 0.70 -10.98
C LYS A 91 -0.64 -0.45 -10.11
N THR A 92 -0.89 -0.38 -8.80
CA THR A 92 -0.53 -1.45 -7.88
C THR A 92 -1.24 -2.75 -8.26
N LYS A 93 -0.48 -3.83 -8.33
CA LYS A 93 -0.99 -5.18 -8.61
C LYS A 93 -1.89 -5.66 -7.47
N PRO A 94 -2.95 -6.44 -7.75
CA PRO A 94 -3.86 -6.94 -6.72
C PRO A 94 -3.19 -7.92 -5.73
N GLU A 95 -2.07 -8.53 -6.12
CA GLU A 95 -1.31 -9.46 -5.29
C GLU A 95 -0.45 -8.78 -4.24
N VAL A 96 -0.26 -7.47 -4.32
CA VAL A 96 0.55 -6.72 -3.35
C VAL A 96 -0.12 -6.75 -1.98
N LEU A 97 0.58 -7.29 -1.02
CA LEU A 97 0.18 -7.25 0.39
C LEU A 97 0.37 -5.83 0.94
N HIS A 98 -0.60 -5.33 1.70
CA HIS A 98 -0.43 -4.13 2.50
C HIS A 98 0.45 -4.44 3.72
N ALA A 99 1.10 -3.43 4.28
CA ALA A 99 1.99 -3.59 5.43
C ALA A 99 1.29 -4.23 6.62
N GLU A 100 0.05 -3.81 6.92
CA GLU A 100 -0.78 -4.33 8.00
C GLU A 100 -1.14 -5.81 7.79
N SER A 101 -1.64 -6.15 6.61
CA SER A 101 -1.98 -7.54 6.28
C SER A 101 -0.76 -8.45 6.31
N ASN A 102 0.40 -7.96 5.87
CA ASN A 102 1.67 -8.68 5.94
C ASN A 102 2.10 -8.91 7.41
N ALA A 103 2.01 -7.88 8.28
CA ALA A 103 2.31 -8.02 9.70
C ALA A 103 1.37 -9.02 10.39
N ILE A 104 0.06 -8.96 10.14
CA ILE A 104 -0.95 -9.86 10.72
C ILE A 104 -0.75 -11.29 10.22
N ALA A 105 -0.47 -11.50 8.93
CA ALA A 105 -0.20 -12.81 8.37
C ALA A 105 1.05 -13.48 8.98
N LYS A 106 2.06 -12.69 9.35
CA LYS A 106 3.24 -13.19 10.07
C LYS A 106 2.91 -13.60 11.50
N LEU A 107 2.02 -12.89 12.20
CA LEU A 107 1.52 -13.32 13.51
C LEU A 107 0.86 -14.70 13.43
N ALA A 108 0.08 -14.96 12.38
CA ALA A 108 -0.56 -16.27 12.19
C ALA A 108 0.44 -17.44 12.01
N LYS A 109 1.69 -17.15 11.71
CA LYS A 109 2.79 -18.13 11.60
C LYS A 109 3.70 -18.16 12.84
N SER A 110 3.43 -17.31 13.84
CA SER A 110 4.19 -17.23 15.08
C SER A 110 3.43 -17.82 16.26
N ASN A 111 4.06 -17.85 17.42
CA ASN A 111 3.41 -18.19 18.69
C ASN A 111 2.82 -16.94 19.39
N ASP A 112 3.00 -15.76 18.84
CA ASP A 112 2.48 -14.51 19.38
C ASP A 112 1.04 -14.26 18.89
N SER A 113 0.27 -13.56 19.72
CA SER A 113 -1.11 -13.18 19.41
C SER A 113 -1.24 -11.66 19.33
N GLY A 114 -1.94 -11.19 18.29
CA GLY A 114 -2.31 -9.78 18.17
C GLY A 114 -3.35 -9.31 19.19
N ASN A 115 -3.98 -10.24 19.91
CA ASN A 115 -5.01 -9.89 20.89
C ASN A 115 -4.49 -8.99 21.99
N GLY A 116 -5.07 -7.79 22.13
CA GLY A 116 -4.64 -6.75 23.07
C GLY A 116 -3.34 -6.03 22.69
N ALA A 117 -2.82 -6.26 21.48
CA ALA A 117 -1.62 -5.58 20.98
C ALA A 117 -1.92 -4.19 20.43
N ASP A 118 -0.87 -3.42 20.20
CA ASP A 118 -0.87 -2.14 19.50
C ASP A 118 -0.29 -2.33 18.09
N ILE A 119 -0.81 -1.62 17.11
CA ILE A 119 -0.19 -1.54 15.79
C ILE A 119 0.19 -0.10 15.44
N PHE A 120 1.40 0.10 14.94
CA PHE A 120 1.90 1.37 14.42
C PHE A 120 2.09 1.25 12.92
N ILE A 121 1.47 2.15 12.17
CA ILE A 121 1.43 2.12 10.70
C ILE A 121 1.85 3.49 10.17
N THR A 122 2.67 3.53 9.15
CA THR A 122 3.10 4.82 8.57
C THR A 122 1.95 5.62 7.94
N HIS A 123 0.90 4.94 7.47
CA HIS A 123 -0.30 5.54 6.85
C HIS A 123 -1.57 4.95 7.45
N ALA A 124 -2.67 5.73 7.44
CA ALA A 124 -3.98 5.26 7.90
C ALA A 124 -4.41 3.97 7.17
N PRO A 125 -4.98 2.99 7.88
CA PRO A 125 -5.36 1.72 7.28
C PRO A 125 -6.56 1.87 6.33
N CYS A 126 -6.54 1.18 5.18
CA CYS A 126 -7.73 1.05 4.35
C CYS A 126 -8.77 0.16 5.03
N ILE A 127 -10.01 0.16 4.51
CA ILE A 127 -11.11 -0.62 5.09
C ILE A 127 -10.81 -2.12 5.18
N GLU A 128 -10.11 -2.71 4.20
CA GLU A 128 -9.77 -4.14 4.21
C GLU A 128 -8.76 -4.46 5.32
N CYS A 129 -7.72 -3.62 5.49
CA CYS A 129 -6.76 -3.77 6.58
C CYS A 129 -7.39 -3.51 7.95
N ALA A 130 -8.28 -2.52 8.06
CA ALA A 130 -9.00 -2.21 9.30
C ALA A 130 -9.83 -3.41 9.80
N LYS A 131 -10.48 -4.14 8.90
CA LYS A 131 -11.20 -5.39 9.23
C LYS A 131 -10.26 -6.46 9.78
N LEU A 132 -9.08 -6.64 9.17
CA LEU A 132 -8.07 -7.60 9.64
C LEU A 132 -7.50 -7.20 11.00
N ILE A 133 -7.21 -5.92 11.22
CA ILE A 133 -6.74 -5.37 12.50
C ILE A 133 -7.76 -5.68 13.59
N TYR A 134 -9.03 -5.37 13.38
CA TYR A 134 -10.10 -5.67 14.33
C TYR A 134 -10.21 -7.16 14.63
N GLN A 135 -10.27 -8.01 13.58
CA GLN A 135 -10.42 -9.46 13.75
C GLN A 135 -9.21 -10.15 14.37
N SER A 136 -8.01 -9.55 14.30
CA SER A 136 -6.82 -10.06 14.98
C SER A 136 -6.76 -9.71 16.48
N GLY A 137 -7.74 -8.94 16.99
CA GLY A 137 -7.82 -8.54 18.39
C GLY A 137 -6.88 -7.40 18.78
N ILE A 138 -6.29 -6.70 17.81
CA ILE A 138 -5.49 -5.51 18.06
C ILE A 138 -6.41 -4.43 18.66
N SER A 139 -5.99 -3.84 19.79
CA SER A 139 -6.80 -2.93 20.58
C SER A 139 -6.53 -1.46 20.30
N ARG A 140 -5.32 -1.11 19.86
CA ARG A 140 -4.92 0.27 19.58
C ARG A 140 -4.19 0.37 18.24
N VAL A 141 -4.50 1.43 17.50
CA VAL A 141 -3.91 1.71 16.18
C VAL A 141 -3.33 3.12 16.19
N TYR A 142 -2.06 3.23 15.84
CA TYR A 142 -1.36 4.49 15.69
C TYR A 142 -0.92 4.63 14.22
N TYR A 143 -1.23 5.77 13.59
CA TYR A 143 -0.80 6.01 12.21
C TYR A 143 -0.19 7.41 12.02
N GLY A 144 0.67 7.55 11.03
CA GLY A 144 1.35 8.81 10.72
C GLY A 144 0.56 9.66 9.73
N GLU A 145 0.50 9.22 8.49
CA GLU A 145 -0.09 9.98 7.38
C GLU A 145 -1.53 9.54 7.08
N ASN A 146 -2.35 10.46 6.58
CA ASN A 146 -3.68 10.11 6.07
C ASN A 146 -3.56 9.23 4.82
N TYR A 147 -4.60 8.44 4.56
CA TYR A 147 -4.74 7.66 3.33
C TYR A 147 -5.82 8.29 2.42
N ARG A 148 -6.18 7.64 1.32
CA ARG A 148 -7.12 8.16 0.31
C ARG A 148 -8.49 8.54 0.86
N ASP A 149 -8.96 7.78 1.84
CA ASP A 149 -10.24 7.95 2.50
C ASP A 149 -10.14 7.51 3.96
N ASP A 150 -11.15 7.90 4.75
CA ASP A 150 -11.20 7.61 6.18
C ASP A 150 -12.02 6.35 6.53
N ALA A 151 -12.43 5.54 5.53
CA ALA A 151 -13.32 4.40 5.75
C ALA A 151 -12.75 3.37 6.74
N GLY A 152 -11.43 3.12 6.70
CA GLY A 152 -10.77 2.23 7.67
C GLY A 152 -10.74 2.81 9.07
N VAL A 153 -10.44 4.10 9.20
CA VAL A 153 -10.44 4.83 10.48
C VAL A 153 -11.83 4.83 11.10
N GLU A 154 -12.85 5.15 10.32
CA GLU A 154 -14.24 5.15 10.78
C GLU A 154 -14.75 3.76 11.18
N PHE A 155 -14.34 2.72 10.43
CA PHE A 155 -14.64 1.34 10.80
C PHE A 155 -14.06 0.98 12.17
N LEU A 156 -12.79 1.29 12.43
CA LEU A 156 -12.10 0.99 13.69
C LEU A 156 -12.74 1.73 14.86
N LYS A 157 -13.05 3.03 14.70
CA LYS A 157 -13.77 3.82 15.72
C LYS A 157 -15.12 3.20 16.06
N LYS A 158 -15.93 2.82 15.04
CA LYS A 158 -17.23 2.15 15.24
C LYS A 158 -17.11 0.79 15.90
N SER A 159 -15.98 0.10 15.68
CA SER A 159 -15.70 -1.21 16.29
C SER A 159 -15.11 -1.12 17.71
N GLY A 160 -14.92 0.09 18.25
CA GLY A 160 -14.38 0.29 19.61
C GLY A 160 -12.86 0.10 19.70
N VAL A 161 -12.15 0.10 18.58
CA VAL A 161 -10.68 0.11 18.55
C VAL A 161 -10.21 1.54 18.74
N GLU A 162 -9.28 1.74 19.68
CA GLU A 162 -8.65 3.04 19.89
C GLU A 162 -7.74 3.36 18.71
N ILE A 163 -7.96 4.51 18.06
CA ILE A 163 -7.16 4.92 16.90
C ILE A 163 -6.73 6.38 17.02
N GLU A 164 -5.44 6.62 16.82
CA GLU A 164 -4.80 7.92 16.99
C GLU A 164 -3.84 8.21 15.83
N LYS A 165 -3.92 9.44 15.31
CA LYS A 165 -2.92 9.97 14.39
C LYS A 165 -1.77 10.57 15.18
N LEU A 166 -0.54 10.14 14.89
CA LEU A 166 0.66 10.70 15.51
C LEU A 166 1.25 11.80 14.63
N ASP A 167 1.65 12.91 15.25
CA ASP A 167 2.47 13.94 14.61
C ASP A 167 3.89 13.38 14.42
N THR A 168 4.30 13.17 13.16
CA THR A 168 5.56 12.48 12.82
C THR A 168 6.42 13.24 11.80
#